data_e5b69f95beec726485dc7a4aae588742
#
_entry.id   e5b69f95beec726485dc7a4aae588742
#
_cell.length_a   1.000
_cell.length_b   1.000
_cell.length_c   1.000
_cell.angle_alpha   90.00
_cell.angle_beta   90.00
_cell.angle_gamma   90.00
#
_symmetry.space_group_name_H-M   'P 1'
#
loop_
_entity.id
_entity.type
_entity.pdbx_description
1 polymer ?
#
loop_
_entity_poly.entity_id
_entity_poly.type
_entity_poly.pdbx_seq_one_letter_code
_entity_poly.pdbx_strand_id
1 'polypeptide(L)'
;MKNETHLIRFVVFGLLVTCGAMATKSFQTQMSRVAAAADTALPRTDSNSMHAHDELLEKTKKGRIDVYFEGDSITRRWGTSDEQYKHFLANWKQNFFGWNAADFGWGGDRTQNILWRLNNGELDNVNPKVIVLLAGTNNVGNNPSQGSDDPRIEDVTRGIKAILDVCRQKAPNATIVLMGIFPRNDNMSVMPIIDEINRRIARFGDGKKIRYLNINDKLADKNGKLLEGMAVKDGLHLDVNGYQLWADALKPILTELLGPPAKEDHAPPPTGDPSAGANNTLNPPRP
;
A
#
# COMPACT_ATOMS: atom_id res chain seq x y z
N MET A 1 3.99 -40.44 69.52
CA MET A 1 3.52 -40.71 68.18
C MET A 1 2.55 -39.60 67.80
N LYS A 2 3.04 -38.48 67.35
CA LYS A 2 2.27 -37.35 66.74
C LYS A 2 3.28 -36.52 65.98
N ASN A 3 2.89 -36.09 64.80
CA ASN A 3 3.52 -35.10 63.90
C ASN A 3 4.41 -35.65 62.78
N GLU A 4 3.78 -36.11 61.69
CA GLU A 4 4.41 -36.14 60.36
C GLU A 4 3.40 -36.01 59.21
N THR A 5 2.44 -35.11 59.27
CA THR A 5 1.48 -34.98 58.13
C THR A 5 1.27 -33.54 57.58
N HIS A 6 2.11 -32.58 57.99
CA HIS A 6 1.88 -31.19 57.56
C HIS A 6 2.89 -30.61 56.55
N LEU A 7 3.90 -31.35 56.11
CA LEU A 7 4.95 -30.77 55.26
C LEU A 7 4.78 -31.02 53.75
N ILE A 8 3.86 -31.90 53.33
CA ILE A 8 3.71 -32.26 51.91
C ILE A 8 2.70 -31.39 51.14
N ARG A 9 1.83 -30.65 51.82
CA ARG A 9 0.82 -29.85 51.17
C ARG A 9 1.26 -28.49 50.63
N PHE A 10 2.37 -27.93 51.08
CA PHE A 10 2.87 -26.63 50.62
C PHE A 10 3.74 -26.65 49.37
N VAL A 11 4.38 -27.78 49.06
CA VAL A 11 5.27 -27.88 47.90
C VAL A 11 4.49 -28.09 46.58
N VAL A 12 3.32 -28.74 46.64
CA VAL A 12 2.53 -29.01 45.42
C VAL A 12 1.81 -27.78 44.90
N PHE A 13 1.44 -26.84 45.82
CA PHE A 13 0.72 -25.60 45.41
C PHE A 13 1.66 -24.57 44.78
N GLY A 14 2.93 -24.53 45.14
CA GLY A 14 3.93 -23.62 44.54
C GLY A 14 4.35 -24.00 43.13
N LEU A 15 4.40 -25.30 42.78
CA LEU A 15 4.78 -25.76 41.45
C LEU A 15 3.68 -25.61 40.41
N LEU A 16 2.39 -25.69 40.78
CA LEU A 16 1.27 -25.53 39.88
C LEU A 16 1.04 -24.06 39.48
N VAL A 17 1.30 -23.10 40.37
CA VAL A 17 1.15 -21.68 40.10
C VAL A 17 2.27 -21.15 39.21
N THR A 18 3.51 -21.64 39.38
CA THR A 18 4.65 -21.23 38.55
C THR A 18 4.58 -21.79 37.14
N CYS A 19 4.09 -23.01 36.96
CA CYS A 19 3.94 -23.64 35.64
C CYS A 19 2.81 -22.96 34.83
N GLY A 20 1.70 -22.57 35.48
CA GLY A 20 0.60 -21.83 34.85
C GLY A 20 1.00 -20.42 34.41
N ALA A 21 1.80 -19.72 35.24
CA ALA A 21 2.27 -18.37 34.92
C ALA A 21 3.34 -18.34 33.81
N MET A 22 4.17 -19.37 33.69
CA MET A 22 5.13 -19.48 32.57
C MET A 22 4.45 -19.87 31.26
N ALA A 23 3.47 -20.76 31.30
CA ALA A 23 2.70 -21.15 30.12
C ALA A 23 1.86 -19.99 29.57
N THR A 24 1.23 -19.21 30.44
CA THR A 24 0.45 -18.02 30.01
C THR A 24 1.34 -16.91 29.46
N LYS A 25 2.52 -16.65 30.05
CA LYS A 25 3.49 -15.69 29.53
C LYS A 25 4.05 -16.12 28.17
N SER A 26 4.38 -17.39 27.97
CA SER A 26 4.87 -17.90 26.69
C SER A 26 3.79 -17.85 25.62
N PHE A 27 2.55 -18.16 25.94
CA PHE A 27 1.41 -18.09 25.03
C PHE A 27 1.10 -16.63 24.63
N GLN A 28 1.13 -15.70 25.58
CA GLN A 28 0.94 -14.28 25.33
C GLN A 28 2.07 -13.64 24.51
N THR A 29 3.33 -14.10 24.74
CA THR A 29 4.49 -13.67 23.95
C THR A 29 4.45 -14.26 22.52
N GLN A 30 3.83 -15.41 22.34
CA GLN A 30 3.69 -16.03 21.01
C GLN A 30 2.55 -15.39 20.22
N MET A 31 1.45 -14.99 20.86
CA MET A 31 0.36 -14.25 20.21
C MET A 31 0.80 -12.84 19.74
N SER A 32 1.75 -12.19 20.44
CA SER A 32 2.27 -10.88 20.03
C SER A 32 3.21 -10.92 18.81
N ARG A 33 3.53 -12.10 18.27
CA ARG A 33 4.41 -12.29 17.10
C ARG A 33 3.67 -12.66 15.82
N VAL A 34 2.38 -12.91 15.87
CA VAL A 34 1.60 -13.15 14.65
C VAL A 34 1.33 -11.78 14.01
N ALA A 35 1.95 -11.54 12.86
CA ALA A 35 1.64 -10.35 12.07
C ALA A 35 0.14 -10.34 11.76
N ALA A 36 -0.51 -9.19 11.89
CA ALA A 36 -1.93 -9.09 11.56
C ALA A 36 -2.15 -9.48 10.10
N ALA A 37 -3.24 -10.18 9.84
CA ALA A 37 -3.63 -10.61 8.51
C ALA A 37 -3.75 -9.41 7.55
N ALA A 38 -3.44 -9.62 6.29
CA ALA A 38 -3.40 -8.55 5.29
C ALA A 38 -4.77 -7.88 5.05
N ASP A 39 -5.86 -8.53 5.41
CA ASP A 39 -7.25 -8.03 5.37
C ASP A 39 -7.73 -7.36 6.67
N THR A 40 -6.85 -7.16 7.63
CA THR A 40 -7.15 -6.48 8.91
C THR A 40 -6.68 -5.03 8.85
N ALA A 41 -7.60 -4.07 9.02
CA ALA A 41 -7.23 -2.65 9.03
C ALA A 41 -6.38 -2.30 10.25
N LEU A 42 -5.19 -1.74 10.03
CA LEU A 42 -4.25 -1.31 11.06
C LEU A 42 -3.63 0.04 10.72
N PRO A 43 -3.60 1.00 11.68
CA PRO A 43 -2.90 2.26 11.46
C PRO A 43 -1.39 2.07 11.37
N ARG A 44 -0.73 3.04 10.76
CA ARG A 44 0.69 3.26 11.01
C ARG A 44 0.85 3.81 12.43
N THR A 45 1.97 3.49 13.07
CA THR A 45 2.23 3.91 14.45
C THR A 45 3.26 5.02 14.55
N ASP A 46 3.97 5.32 13.46
CA ASP A 46 4.92 6.41 13.40
C ASP A 46 4.19 7.75 13.18
N SER A 47 4.66 8.80 13.87
CA SER A 47 4.01 10.11 13.86
C SER A 47 4.00 10.75 12.47
N ASN A 48 5.01 10.50 11.65
CA ASN A 48 5.08 11.05 10.31
C ASN A 48 3.97 10.51 9.40
N SER A 49 3.72 9.19 9.44
CA SER A 49 2.62 8.59 8.69
C SER A 49 1.25 9.05 9.20
N MET A 50 1.09 9.31 10.51
CA MET A 50 -0.15 9.85 11.05
C MET A 50 -0.39 11.30 10.62
N HIS A 51 0.65 12.14 10.62
CA HIS A 51 0.54 13.50 10.07
C HIS A 51 0.25 13.50 8.57
N ALA A 52 0.87 12.58 7.81
CA ALA A 52 0.55 12.43 6.39
C ALA A 52 -0.91 12.05 6.17
N HIS A 53 -1.48 11.16 6.99
CA HIS A 53 -2.91 10.84 6.95
C HIS A 53 -3.76 12.09 7.19
N ASP A 54 -3.44 12.91 8.20
CA ASP A 54 -4.15 14.17 8.47
C ASP A 54 -4.07 15.12 7.26
N GLU A 55 -2.91 15.26 6.61
CA GLU A 55 -2.75 16.07 5.39
C GLU A 55 -3.54 15.51 4.20
N LEU A 56 -3.62 14.19 4.06
CA LEU A 56 -4.44 13.53 3.03
C LEU A 56 -5.93 13.73 3.31
N LEU A 57 -6.38 13.72 4.57
CA LEU A 57 -7.74 14.09 4.94
C LEU A 57 -8.05 15.56 4.56
N GLU A 58 -7.13 16.49 4.80
CA GLU A 58 -7.30 17.88 4.36
C GLU A 58 -7.28 18.01 2.84
N LYS A 59 -6.52 17.15 2.13
CA LYS A 59 -6.49 17.11 0.68
C LYS A 59 -7.84 16.70 0.07
N THR A 60 -8.58 15.78 0.72
CA THR A 60 -9.93 15.38 0.25
C THR A 60 -10.91 16.53 0.21
N LYS A 61 -10.68 17.59 0.99
CA LYS A 61 -11.53 18.79 1.09
C LYS A 61 -11.19 19.87 0.07
N LYS A 62 -10.09 19.71 -0.68
CA LYS A 62 -9.54 20.70 -1.59
C LYS A 62 -9.73 20.24 -3.03
N GLY A 63 -10.36 21.09 -3.87
CA GLY A 63 -10.50 20.80 -5.30
C GLY A 63 -11.47 19.66 -5.63
N ARG A 64 -11.32 19.12 -6.83
CA ARG A 64 -12.13 18.04 -7.38
C ARG A 64 -11.24 16.84 -7.66
N ILE A 65 -11.71 15.66 -7.32
CA ILE A 65 -10.97 14.40 -7.53
C ILE A 65 -11.84 13.49 -8.39
N ASP A 66 -11.54 13.41 -9.69
CA ASP A 66 -12.19 12.47 -10.60
C ASP A 66 -11.39 11.16 -10.71
N VAL A 67 -10.05 11.23 -10.59
CA VAL A 67 -9.16 10.05 -10.56
C VAL A 67 -8.41 10.02 -9.23
N TYR A 68 -8.67 8.97 -8.44
CA TYR A 68 -8.08 8.75 -7.13
C TYR A 68 -7.02 7.66 -7.22
N PHE A 69 -5.76 7.98 -6.97
CA PHE A 69 -4.67 6.99 -6.94
C PHE A 69 -4.41 6.55 -5.51
N GLU A 70 -4.58 5.27 -5.25
CA GLU A 70 -4.33 4.64 -3.96
C GLU A 70 -3.17 3.67 -4.06
N GLY A 71 -2.31 3.66 -3.05
CA GLY A 71 -1.19 2.72 -3.01
C GLY A 71 -0.13 3.02 -1.97
N ASP A 72 1.05 2.49 -2.24
CA ASP A 72 2.22 2.62 -1.38
C ASP A 72 3.24 3.65 -1.92
N SER A 73 4.53 3.47 -1.62
CA SER A 73 5.60 4.36 -2.05
C SER A 73 5.75 4.47 -3.58
N ILE A 74 5.38 3.43 -4.32
CA ILE A 74 5.46 3.45 -5.79
C ILE A 74 4.44 4.47 -6.34
N THR A 75 3.22 4.47 -5.81
CA THR A 75 2.20 5.47 -6.15
C THR A 75 2.62 6.84 -5.66
N ARG A 76 2.96 6.97 -4.36
CA ARG A 76 3.30 8.25 -3.73
C ARG A 76 4.41 9.02 -4.43
N ARG A 77 5.52 8.35 -4.82
CA ARG A 77 6.66 9.03 -5.44
C ARG A 77 6.31 9.73 -6.75
N TRP A 78 5.26 9.28 -7.43
CA TRP A 78 4.83 9.87 -8.70
C TRP A 78 4.14 11.22 -8.52
N GLY A 79 3.23 11.33 -7.53
CA GLY A 79 2.37 12.50 -7.32
C GLY A 79 2.74 13.37 -6.11
N THR A 80 3.87 13.14 -5.46
CA THR A 80 4.31 13.92 -4.27
C THR A 80 4.99 15.22 -4.63
N SER A 81 4.87 16.23 -3.74
CA SER A 81 5.57 17.52 -3.85
C SER A 81 7.00 17.51 -3.30
N ASP A 82 7.51 16.36 -2.84
CA ASP A 82 8.87 16.24 -2.31
C ASP A 82 9.92 16.61 -3.36
N GLU A 83 10.86 17.48 -3.02
CA GLU A 83 11.86 18.03 -3.95
C GLU A 83 12.68 16.95 -4.68
N GLN A 84 13.03 15.87 -3.98
CA GLN A 84 13.76 14.75 -4.59
C GLN A 84 12.98 14.04 -5.70
N TYR A 85 11.65 14.15 -5.71
CA TYR A 85 10.75 13.51 -6.68
C TYR A 85 10.11 14.49 -7.66
N LYS A 86 10.59 15.74 -7.74
CA LYS A 86 10.03 16.78 -8.63
C LYS A 86 9.95 16.38 -10.10
N HIS A 87 10.89 15.56 -10.57
CA HIS A 87 10.89 15.06 -11.95
C HIS A 87 9.77 14.02 -12.18
N PHE A 88 9.42 13.22 -11.17
CA PHE A 88 8.25 12.34 -11.23
C PHE A 88 6.96 13.14 -11.18
N LEU A 89 6.88 14.15 -10.31
CA LEU A 89 5.73 15.06 -10.29
C LEU A 89 5.55 15.81 -11.62
N ALA A 90 6.64 16.18 -12.30
CA ALA A 90 6.55 16.78 -13.63
C ALA A 90 5.92 15.79 -14.64
N ASN A 91 6.37 14.51 -14.63
CA ASN A 91 5.78 13.45 -15.44
C ASN A 91 4.30 13.21 -15.08
N TRP A 92 3.94 13.17 -13.79
CA TRP A 92 2.56 13.09 -13.33
C TRP A 92 1.68 14.19 -13.92
N LYS A 93 2.10 15.44 -13.76
CA LYS A 93 1.36 16.61 -14.28
C LYS A 93 1.20 16.56 -15.80
N GLN A 94 2.23 16.17 -16.53
CA GLN A 94 2.18 16.03 -17.98
C GLN A 94 1.16 14.97 -18.43
N ASN A 95 1.00 13.91 -17.64
CA ASN A 95 0.18 12.77 -18.01
C ASN A 95 -1.27 12.86 -17.56
N PHE A 96 -1.55 13.52 -16.42
CA PHE A 96 -2.88 13.48 -15.78
C PHE A 96 -3.58 14.83 -15.66
N PHE A 97 -2.93 15.93 -16.08
CA PHE A 97 -3.58 17.25 -16.13
C PHE A 97 -4.88 17.19 -16.92
N GLY A 98 -5.94 17.78 -16.37
CA GLY A 98 -7.28 17.84 -16.97
C GLY A 98 -8.19 16.65 -16.62
N TRP A 99 -7.72 15.66 -15.86
CA TRP A 99 -8.54 14.58 -15.30
C TRP A 99 -8.79 14.71 -13.80
N ASN A 100 -8.39 15.83 -13.19
CA ASN A 100 -8.49 16.04 -11.74
C ASN A 100 -7.95 14.85 -10.94
N ALA A 101 -6.73 14.41 -11.26
CA ALA A 101 -6.08 13.27 -10.63
C ALA A 101 -5.39 13.66 -9.33
N ALA A 102 -5.60 12.88 -8.27
CA ALA A 102 -4.97 13.09 -6.97
C ALA A 102 -4.34 11.81 -6.44
N ASP A 103 -3.14 11.94 -5.87
CA ASP A 103 -2.35 10.85 -5.32
C ASP A 103 -2.56 10.76 -3.80
N PHE A 104 -2.93 9.57 -3.34
CA PHE A 104 -3.14 9.19 -1.94
C PHE A 104 -2.22 8.05 -1.50
N GLY A 105 -1.19 7.72 -2.28
CA GLY A 105 -0.19 6.74 -1.89
C GLY A 105 0.62 7.17 -0.67
N TRP A 106 1.03 6.20 0.18
CA TRP A 106 1.93 6.46 1.30
C TRP A 106 3.06 5.44 1.41
N GLY A 107 4.27 5.93 1.71
CA GLY A 107 5.47 5.11 1.72
C GLY A 107 5.45 3.98 2.75
N GLY A 108 5.76 2.75 2.30
CA GLY A 108 5.82 1.58 3.16
C GLY A 108 4.46 0.98 3.53
N ASP A 109 3.35 1.53 3.03
CA ASP A 109 2.02 1.00 3.34
C ASP A 109 1.85 -0.43 2.83
N ARG A 110 1.29 -1.23 3.71
CA ARG A 110 0.75 -2.56 3.43
C ARG A 110 -0.76 -2.45 3.21
N THR A 111 -1.37 -3.51 2.75
CA THR A 111 -2.83 -3.58 2.60
C THR A 111 -3.58 -3.20 3.87
N GLN A 112 -3.07 -3.59 5.04
CA GLN A 112 -3.63 -3.23 6.36
C GLN A 112 -3.68 -1.71 6.57
N ASN A 113 -2.63 -1.01 6.18
CA ASN A 113 -2.52 0.43 6.36
C ASN A 113 -3.44 1.18 5.40
N ILE A 114 -3.48 0.77 4.15
CA ILE A 114 -4.42 1.29 3.15
C ILE A 114 -5.88 1.09 3.62
N LEU A 115 -6.22 -0.13 4.08
CA LEU A 115 -7.54 -0.42 4.65
C LEU A 115 -7.89 0.52 5.80
N TRP A 116 -6.93 0.76 6.69
CA TRP A 116 -7.15 1.66 7.81
C TRP A 116 -7.40 3.09 7.33
N ARG A 117 -6.57 3.62 6.43
CA ARG A 117 -6.70 4.99 5.90
C ARG A 117 -8.04 5.20 5.19
N LEU A 118 -8.43 4.27 4.33
CA LEU A 118 -9.74 4.31 3.65
C LEU A 118 -10.90 4.27 4.64
N ASN A 119 -10.82 3.46 5.70
CA ASN A 119 -11.85 3.38 6.74
C ASN A 119 -11.87 4.60 7.65
N ASN A 120 -10.78 5.37 7.72
CA ASN A 120 -10.63 6.54 8.57
C ASN A 120 -10.65 7.87 7.79
N GLY A 121 -11.38 7.91 6.68
CA GLY A 121 -11.82 9.17 6.09
C GLY A 121 -11.23 9.51 4.72
N GLU A 122 -10.14 8.90 4.26
CA GLU A 122 -9.47 9.33 3.03
C GLU A 122 -10.32 9.17 1.75
N LEU A 123 -11.35 8.33 1.79
CA LEU A 123 -12.31 8.19 0.70
C LEU A 123 -13.73 8.71 1.07
N ASP A 124 -13.89 9.25 2.30
CA ASP A 124 -15.18 9.77 2.74
C ASP A 124 -15.46 11.13 2.07
N ASN A 125 -16.68 11.27 1.52
CA ASN A 125 -17.09 12.46 0.76
C ASN A 125 -16.27 12.75 -0.51
N VAL A 126 -15.37 11.85 -0.89
CA VAL A 126 -14.73 11.86 -2.20
C VAL A 126 -15.57 10.98 -3.14
N ASN A 127 -15.97 11.52 -4.29
CA ASN A 127 -16.77 10.79 -5.27
C ASN A 127 -15.99 10.61 -6.58
N PRO A 128 -14.86 9.87 -6.55
CA PRO A 128 -14.06 9.67 -7.74
C PRO A 128 -14.87 8.87 -8.78
N LYS A 129 -14.58 9.11 -10.04
CA LYS A 129 -15.10 8.30 -11.15
C LYS A 129 -14.21 7.08 -11.40
N VAL A 130 -12.93 7.23 -11.13
CA VAL A 130 -11.93 6.17 -11.28
C VAL A 130 -11.05 6.11 -10.03
N ILE A 131 -10.82 4.89 -9.54
CA ILE A 131 -9.80 4.60 -8.50
C ILE A 131 -8.72 3.74 -9.15
N VAL A 132 -7.47 4.17 -9.11
CA VAL A 132 -6.30 3.38 -9.53
C VAL A 132 -5.67 2.81 -8.27
N LEU A 133 -5.66 1.50 -8.12
CA LEU A 133 -5.17 0.79 -6.93
C LEU A 133 -3.92 -0.02 -7.26
N LEU A 134 -2.80 0.29 -6.61
CA LEU A 134 -1.57 -0.52 -6.61
C LEU A 134 -1.15 -0.81 -5.17
N ALA A 135 -1.24 -2.05 -4.72
CA ALA A 135 -0.93 -2.45 -3.35
C ALA A 135 -0.37 -3.86 -3.27
N GLY A 136 0.41 -4.15 -2.22
CA GLY A 136 0.80 -5.51 -1.85
C GLY A 136 2.30 -5.78 -1.85
N THR A 137 3.14 -4.99 -2.53
CA THR A 137 4.60 -5.25 -2.58
C THR A 137 5.23 -5.26 -1.19
N ASN A 138 4.77 -4.41 -0.26
CA ASN A 138 5.25 -4.36 1.12
C ASN A 138 4.77 -5.54 1.98
N ASN A 139 3.64 -6.16 1.64
CA ASN A 139 3.17 -7.38 2.29
C ASN A 139 4.00 -8.59 1.85
N VAL A 140 4.40 -8.66 0.59
CA VAL A 140 5.27 -9.71 0.06
C VAL A 140 6.61 -9.73 0.82
N GLY A 141 7.15 -8.55 1.16
CA GLY A 141 8.39 -8.41 1.92
C GLY A 141 9.60 -8.93 1.15
N ASN A 142 10.63 -9.40 1.89
CA ASN A 142 11.93 -9.74 1.30
C ASN A 142 12.37 -11.20 1.53
N ASN A 143 11.58 -11.99 2.24
CA ASN A 143 11.92 -13.41 2.42
C ASN A 143 11.70 -14.16 1.10
N PRO A 144 12.62 -15.08 0.72
CA PRO A 144 12.45 -15.89 -0.48
C PRO A 144 11.10 -16.61 -0.51
N SER A 145 10.63 -16.91 -1.73
CA SER A 145 9.43 -17.72 -1.92
C SER A 145 9.60 -19.12 -1.34
N GLN A 146 8.54 -19.61 -0.70
CA GLN A 146 8.43 -20.99 -0.20
C GLN A 146 7.71 -21.90 -1.22
N GLY A 147 7.54 -21.43 -2.46
CA GLY A 147 6.84 -22.16 -3.51
C GLY A 147 5.37 -21.72 -3.66
N SER A 148 4.59 -22.57 -4.32
CA SER A 148 3.17 -22.29 -4.64
C SER A 148 2.26 -22.15 -3.42
N ASP A 149 2.66 -22.73 -2.29
CA ASP A 149 1.88 -22.74 -1.04
C ASP A 149 2.36 -21.68 -0.05
N ASP A 150 3.15 -20.70 -0.51
CA ASP A 150 3.59 -19.58 0.32
C ASP A 150 2.38 -18.85 0.91
N PRO A 151 2.25 -18.76 2.24
CA PRO A 151 1.07 -18.22 2.89
C PRO A 151 0.81 -16.74 2.56
N ARG A 152 1.85 -16.01 2.14
CA ARG A 152 1.73 -14.62 1.70
C ARG A 152 0.85 -14.47 0.47
N ILE A 153 0.81 -15.47 -0.41
CA ILE A 153 0.01 -15.45 -1.63
C ILE A 153 -1.47 -15.27 -1.29
N GLU A 154 -1.99 -16.13 -0.41
CA GLU A 154 -3.39 -16.06 0.02
C GLU A 154 -3.67 -14.81 0.84
N ASP A 155 -2.77 -14.50 1.79
CA ASP A 155 -2.94 -13.39 2.70
C ASP A 155 -3.00 -12.04 1.96
N VAL A 156 -2.05 -11.77 1.06
CA VAL A 156 -2.03 -10.53 0.26
C VAL A 156 -3.23 -10.47 -0.70
N THR A 157 -3.61 -11.60 -1.28
CA THR A 157 -4.80 -11.67 -2.15
C THR A 157 -6.06 -11.26 -1.39
N ARG A 158 -6.25 -11.75 -0.15
CA ARG A 158 -7.37 -11.33 0.72
C ARG A 158 -7.29 -9.84 1.07
N GLY A 159 -6.09 -9.33 1.40
CA GLY A 159 -5.89 -7.93 1.71
C GLY A 159 -6.29 -7.00 0.56
N ILE A 160 -5.88 -7.33 -0.66
CA ILE A 160 -6.28 -6.57 -1.87
C ILE A 160 -7.79 -6.66 -2.09
N LYS A 161 -8.39 -7.86 -1.90
CA LYS A 161 -9.84 -8.03 -2.00
C LYS A 161 -10.59 -7.14 -1.01
N ALA A 162 -10.13 -7.07 0.24
CA ALA A 162 -10.72 -6.23 1.26
C ALA A 162 -10.65 -4.73 0.89
N ILE A 163 -9.53 -4.26 0.31
CA ILE A 163 -9.43 -2.88 -0.20
C ILE A 163 -10.47 -2.63 -1.30
N LEU A 164 -10.60 -3.55 -2.25
CA LEU A 164 -11.60 -3.45 -3.33
C LEU A 164 -13.03 -3.36 -2.76
N ASP A 165 -13.35 -4.12 -1.72
CA ASP A 165 -14.67 -4.10 -1.09
C ASP A 165 -14.96 -2.75 -0.41
N VAL A 166 -13.98 -2.18 0.30
CA VAL A 166 -14.08 -0.85 0.92
C VAL A 166 -14.24 0.22 -0.18
N CYS A 167 -13.45 0.19 -1.24
CA CYS A 167 -13.56 1.13 -2.35
C CYS A 167 -14.95 1.05 -3.00
N ARG A 168 -15.47 -0.14 -3.23
CA ARG A 168 -16.82 -0.32 -3.80
C ARG A 168 -17.94 0.15 -2.88
N GLN A 169 -17.75 -0.01 -1.57
CA GLN A 169 -18.72 0.46 -0.58
C GLN A 169 -18.74 1.98 -0.49
N LYS A 170 -17.57 2.62 -0.44
CA LYS A 170 -17.43 4.07 -0.24
C LYS A 170 -17.59 4.87 -1.55
N ALA A 171 -17.17 4.31 -2.67
CA ALA A 171 -17.28 4.92 -3.99
C ALA A 171 -17.99 3.98 -4.99
N PRO A 172 -19.29 3.69 -4.82
CA PRO A 172 -20.02 2.66 -5.57
C PRO A 172 -20.12 2.98 -7.07
N ASN A 173 -19.99 4.24 -7.45
CA ASN A 173 -20.04 4.68 -8.83
C ASN A 173 -18.69 4.65 -9.54
N ALA A 174 -17.58 4.54 -8.81
CA ALA A 174 -16.25 4.48 -9.38
C ALA A 174 -16.01 3.17 -10.14
N THR A 175 -15.22 3.27 -11.22
CA THR A 175 -14.53 2.11 -11.79
C THR A 175 -13.17 1.99 -11.13
N ILE A 176 -12.83 0.81 -10.63
CA ILE A 176 -11.53 0.53 -10.02
C ILE A 176 -10.61 -0.06 -11.08
N VAL A 177 -9.47 0.57 -11.34
CA VAL A 177 -8.38 -0.01 -12.12
C VAL A 177 -7.43 -0.67 -11.14
N LEU A 178 -7.54 -1.98 -11.01
CA LEU A 178 -6.69 -2.80 -10.16
C LEU A 178 -5.40 -3.12 -10.91
N MET A 179 -4.29 -2.57 -10.42
CA MET A 179 -2.96 -2.85 -10.99
C MET A 179 -2.44 -4.21 -10.52
N GLY A 180 -1.76 -4.93 -11.42
CA GLY A 180 -0.86 -6.00 -11.00
C GLY A 180 0.29 -5.43 -10.17
N ILE A 181 0.74 -6.15 -9.13
CA ILE A 181 1.95 -5.79 -8.38
C ILE A 181 3.13 -5.82 -9.35
N PHE A 182 3.91 -4.75 -9.37
CA PHE A 182 5.02 -4.60 -10.32
C PHE A 182 6.19 -5.52 -9.99
N PRO A 183 7.00 -5.90 -11.01
CA PRO A 183 8.24 -6.63 -10.80
C PRO A 183 9.25 -5.79 -10.02
N ARG A 184 10.20 -6.47 -9.36
CA ARG A 184 11.24 -5.83 -8.56
C ARG A 184 12.56 -6.56 -8.66
N ASN A 185 13.65 -5.80 -8.86
CA ASN A 185 15.01 -6.33 -8.99
C ASN A 185 15.81 -6.32 -7.68
N ASP A 186 15.33 -5.61 -6.64
CA ASP A 186 15.97 -5.59 -5.34
C ASP A 186 15.96 -6.98 -4.66
N ASN A 187 14.96 -7.79 -5.00
CA ASN A 187 14.88 -9.18 -4.54
C ASN A 187 14.07 -10.07 -5.51
N MET A 188 14.74 -10.65 -6.47
CA MET A 188 14.12 -11.54 -7.45
C MET A 188 13.53 -12.83 -6.84
N SER A 189 13.97 -13.22 -5.64
CA SER A 189 13.48 -14.46 -4.99
C SER A 189 12.01 -14.40 -4.58
N VAL A 190 11.40 -13.21 -4.56
CA VAL A 190 9.97 -13.02 -4.26
C VAL A 190 9.09 -12.95 -5.51
N MET A 191 9.67 -12.91 -6.71
CA MET A 191 8.89 -12.82 -7.96
C MET A 191 7.85 -13.92 -8.12
N PRO A 192 8.12 -15.20 -7.78
CA PRO A 192 7.10 -16.25 -7.87
C PRO A 192 5.85 -15.98 -7.01
N ILE A 193 6.01 -15.27 -5.86
CA ILE A 193 4.88 -14.86 -5.02
C ILE A 193 4.08 -13.76 -5.72
N ILE A 194 4.78 -12.75 -6.25
CA ILE A 194 4.15 -11.64 -6.98
C ILE A 194 3.35 -12.16 -8.18
N ASP A 195 3.94 -13.05 -8.96
CA ASP A 195 3.28 -13.63 -10.14
C ASP A 195 2.01 -14.39 -9.77
N GLU A 196 2.06 -15.20 -8.70
CA GLU A 196 0.90 -15.97 -8.27
C GLU A 196 -0.18 -15.05 -7.65
N ILE A 197 0.20 -14.02 -6.88
CA ILE A 197 -0.76 -13.01 -6.41
C ILE A 197 -1.41 -12.33 -7.61
N ASN A 198 -0.64 -11.88 -8.59
CA ASN A 198 -1.15 -11.22 -9.78
C ASN A 198 -2.13 -12.12 -10.57
N ARG A 199 -1.83 -13.42 -10.69
CA ARG A 199 -2.72 -14.39 -11.29
C ARG A 199 -4.06 -14.53 -10.53
N ARG A 200 -4.02 -14.44 -9.19
CA ARG A 200 -5.21 -14.52 -8.35
C ARG A 200 -6.04 -13.25 -8.39
N ILE A 201 -5.41 -12.09 -8.23
CA ILE A 201 -6.13 -10.80 -8.23
C ILE A 201 -6.70 -10.44 -9.60
N ALA A 202 -6.12 -10.93 -10.69
CA ALA A 202 -6.69 -10.77 -12.03
C ALA A 202 -8.14 -11.27 -12.13
N ARG A 203 -8.51 -12.27 -11.32
CA ARG A 203 -9.86 -12.85 -11.28
C ARG A 203 -10.89 -11.93 -10.61
N PHE A 204 -10.46 -10.88 -9.93
CA PHE A 204 -11.35 -9.86 -9.37
C PHE A 204 -11.87 -8.89 -10.43
N GLY A 205 -11.19 -8.85 -11.59
CA GLY A 205 -11.63 -8.05 -12.73
C GLY A 205 -12.94 -8.60 -13.32
N ASP A 206 -13.95 -7.75 -13.37
CA ASP A 206 -15.25 -8.04 -14.01
C ASP A 206 -15.41 -7.33 -15.37
N GLY A 207 -14.38 -6.58 -15.78
CA GLY A 207 -14.34 -5.79 -17.00
C GLY A 207 -15.26 -4.58 -16.99
N LYS A 208 -15.99 -4.33 -15.90
CA LYS A 208 -16.94 -3.22 -15.75
C LYS A 208 -16.58 -2.32 -14.58
N LYS A 209 -16.82 -2.80 -13.35
CA LYS A 209 -16.55 -2.05 -12.11
C LYS A 209 -15.14 -2.27 -11.59
N ILE A 210 -14.52 -3.40 -11.89
CA ILE A 210 -13.12 -3.67 -11.60
C ILE A 210 -12.45 -4.06 -12.91
N ARG A 211 -11.48 -3.27 -13.34
CA ARG A 211 -10.65 -3.53 -14.51
C ARG A 211 -9.24 -3.89 -14.04
N TYR A 212 -8.84 -5.13 -14.28
CA TYR A 212 -7.48 -5.54 -13.99
C TYR A 212 -6.53 -5.05 -15.09
N LEU A 213 -5.46 -4.38 -14.70
CA LEU A 213 -4.41 -3.88 -15.60
C LEU A 213 -3.05 -4.39 -15.13
N ASN A 214 -2.41 -5.20 -15.94
CA ASN A 214 -1.04 -5.67 -15.71
C ASN A 214 -0.13 -5.15 -16.84
N ILE A 215 0.95 -4.48 -16.47
CA ILE A 215 1.93 -3.90 -17.39
C ILE A 215 3.32 -4.53 -17.21
N ASN A 216 3.42 -5.64 -16.47
CA ASN A 216 4.69 -6.26 -16.13
C ASN A 216 5.48 -6.73 -17.34
N ASP A 217 4.80 -7.16 -18.40
CA ASP A 217 5.39 -7.51 -19.70
C ASP A 217 6.06 -6.34 -20.41
N LYS A 218 5.70 -5.11 -20.08
CA LYS A 218 6.33 -3.89 -20.59
C LYS A 218 7.45 -3.38 -19.69
N LEU A 219 7.37 -3.68 -18.39
CA LEU A 219 8.35 -3.25 -17.39
C LEU A 219 9.54 -4.21 -17.27
N ALA A 220 9.34 -5.49 -17.58
CA ALA A 220 10.31 -6.54 -17.31
C ALA A 220 10.50 -7.50 -18.49
N ASP A 221 11.60 -8.23 -18.46
CA ASP A 221 11.87 -9.31 -19.39
C ASP A 221 11.02 -10.56 -19.05
N LYS A 222 11.16 -11.61 -19.86
CA LYS A 222 10.46 -12.89 -19.71
C LYS A 222 10.75 -13.62 -18.38
N ASN A 223 11.79 -13.23 -17.66
CA ASN A 223 12.17 -13.79 -16.36
C ASN A 223 11.67 -12.90 -15.19
N GLY A 224 10.88 -11.86 -15.48
CA GLY A 224 10.37 -10.91 -14.49
C GLY A 224 11.42 -9.90 -14.02
N LYS A 225 12.59 -9.82 -14.66
CA LYS A 225 13.62 -8.83 -14.33
C LYS A 225 13.30 -7.51 -15.01
N LEU A 226 13.18 -6.43 -14.21
CA LEU A 226 12.95 -5.08 -14.74
C LEU A 226 13.99 -4.72 -15.80
N LEU A 227 13.51 -4.18 -16.91
CA LEU A 227 14.34 -3.67 -18.00
C LEU A 227 15.14 -2.44 -17.55
N GLU A 228 16.23 -2.17 -18.23
CA GLU A 228 17.08 -1.02 -17.94
C GLU A 228 16.27 0.29 -18.03
N GLY A 229 16.45 1.18 -17.03
CA GLY A 229 15.77 2.48 -16.97
C GLY A 229 14.30 2.42 -16.52
N MET A 230 13.74 1.25 -16.19
CA MET A 230 12.35 1.14 -15.69
C MET A 230 12.25 1.42 -14.20
N ALA A 231 13.31 1.19 -13.44
CA ALA A 231 13.37 1.45 -12.02
C ALA A 231 14.59 2.29 -11.64
N VAL A 232 14.49 3.01 -10.53
CA VAL A 232 15.64 3.68 -9.92
C VAL A 232 16.63 2.66 -9.34
N LYS A 233 17.78 3.11 -8.84
CA LYS A 233 18.87 2.23 -8.38
C LYS A 233 18.46 1.21 -7.30
N ASP A 234 17.39 1.48 -6.55
CA ASP A 234 16.91 0.56 -5.51
C ASP A 234 16.25 -0.71 -6.09
N GLY A 235 15.95 -0.74 -7.39
CA GLY A 235 15.37 -1.91 -8.06
C GLY A 235 13.93 -2.23 -7.67
N LEU A 236 13.26 -1.36 -6.91
CA LEU A 236 11.89 -1.50 -6.44
C LEU A 236 10.96 -0.42 -6.99
N HIS A 237 11.39 0.84 -6.92
CA HIS A 237 10.58 1.98 -7.32
C HIS A 237 10.83 2.33 -8.78
N LEU A 238 9.76 2.71 -9.47
CA LEU A 238 9.84 3.09 -10.88
C LEU A 238 10.68 4.34 -11.08
N ASP A 239 11.38 4.38 -12.22
CA ASP A 239 11.95 5.60 -12.79
C ASP A 239 10.95 6.26 -13.74
N VAL A 240 11.28 7.43 -14.30
CA VAL A 240 10.41 8.20 -15.20
C VAL A 240 9.88 7.34 -16.35
N ASN A 241 10.72 6.48 -16.96
CA ASN A 241 10.29 5.59 -18.05
C ASN A 241 9.24 4.57 -17.59
N GLY A 242 9.42 4.00 -16.39
CA GLY A 242 8.44 3.07 -15.81
C GLY A 242 7.12 3.77 -15.52
N TYR A 243 7.15 4.98 -14.95
CA TYR A 243 5.96 5.80 -14.75
C TYR A 243 5.30 6.20 -16.07
N GLN A 244 6.07 6.50 -17.11
CA GLN A 244 5.52 6.82 -18.43
C GLN A 244 4.78 5.62 -19.03
N LEU A 245 5.34 4.41 -18.95
CA LEU A 245 4.65 3.19 -19.38
C LEU A 245 3.34 2.96 -18.60
N TRP A 246 3.34 3.24 -17.29
CA TRP A 246 2.12 3.14 -16.49
C TRP A 246 1.07 4.17 -16.93
N ALA A 247 1.48 5.43 -17.16
CA ALA A 247 0.60 6.46 -17.68
C ALA A 247 0.01 6.08 -19.06
N ASP A 248 0.84 5.61 -19.97
CA ASP A 248 0.41 5.24 -21.32
C ASP A 248 -0.59 4.07 -21.31
N ALA A 249 -0.47 3.16 -20.36
CA ALA A 249 -1.43 2.08 -20.15
C ALA A 249 -2.76 2.56 -19.53
N LEU A 250 -2.72 3.59 -18.67
CA LEU A 250 -3.91 4.15 -18.03
C LEU A 250 -4.70 5.09 -18.93
N LYS A 251 -4.04 5.91 -19.74
CA LYS A 251 -4.68 6.94 -20.57
C LYS A 251 -5.84 6.45 -21.43
N PRO A 252 -5.76 5.32 -22.16
CA PRO A 252 -6.89 4.80 -22.90
C PRO A 252 -8.11 4.50 -22.03
N ILE A 253 -7.88 3.95 -20.83
CA ILE A 253 -8.94 3.63 -19.87
C ILE A 253 -9.55 4.93 -19.33
N LEU A 254 -8.73 5.91 -18.95
CA LEU A 254 -9.21 7.21 -18.47
C LEU A 254 -10.00 7.94 -19.56
N THR A 255 -9.52 7.94 -20.80
CA THR A 255 -10.23 8.55 -21.93
C THR A 255 -11.58 7.87 -22.19
N GLU A 256 -11.64 6.55 -22.10
CA GLU A 256 -12.88 5.80 -22.25
C GLU A 256 -13.90 6.16 -21.16
N LEU A 257 -13.44 6.23 -19.89
CA LEU A 257 -14.32 6.42 -18.73
C LEU A 257 -14.71 7.88 -18.47
N LEU A 258 -13.82 8.82 -18.81
CA LEU A 258 -13.94 10.24 -18.43
C LEU A 258 -14.02 11.18 -19.63
N GLY A 259 -13.71 10.70 -20.83
CA GLY A 259 -13.45 11.53 -21.99
C GLY A 259 -11.99 12.03 -22.05
N PRO A 260 -11.63 12.82 -23.06
CA PRO A 260 -10.30 13.43 -23.16
C PRO A 260 -10.04 14.38 -21.98
N PRO A 261 -8.75 14.64 -21.64
CA PRO A 261 -8.43 15.57 -20.56
C PRO A 261 -8.96 16.97 -20.85
N ALA A 262 -9.48 17.63 -19.81
CA ALA A 262 -10.00 18.99 -19.90
C ALA A 262 -8.85 20.00 -20.07
N LYS A 263 -9.18 21.22 -20.51
CA LYS A 263 -8.22 22.32 -20.62
C LYS A 263 -7.82 22.91 -19.25
N GLU A 264 -8.62 22.66 -18.22
CA GLU A 264 -8.42 23.09 -16.86
C GLU A 264 -8.36 21.88 -15.95
N ASP A 265 -7.61 21.99 -14.86
CA ASP A 265 -7.49 20.98 -13.83
C ASP A 265 -7.81 21.58 -12.47
N HIS A 266 -8.69 20.93 -11.73
CA HIS A 266 -9.17 21.36 -10.43
C HIS A 266 -8.76 20.38 -9.32
N ALA A 267 -7.79 19.50 -9.60
CA ALA A 267 -7.27 18.58 -8.61
C ALA A 267 -6.70 19.33 -7.39
N PRO A 268 -6.79 18.77 -6.20
CA PRO A 268 -6.10 19.32 -5.04
C PRO A 268 -4.59 19.36 -5.28
N PRO A 269 -3.88 20.33 -4.68
CA PRO A 269 -2.43 20.39 -4.79
C PRO A 269 -1.79 19.11 -4.27
N PRO A 270 -0.64 18.68 -4.82
CA PRO A 270 0.11 17.55 -4.30
C PRO A 270 0.58 17.81 -2.86
N THR A 271 0.61 16.75 -2.06
CA THR A 271 1.17 16.76 -0.69
C THR A 271 2.56 16.15 -0.69
N GLY A 272 3.39 16.52 0.28
CA GLY A 272 4.76 16.01 0.46
C GLY A 272 4.91 15.17 1.72
N ASP A 273 6.17 15.03 2.16
CA ASP A 273 6.53 14.41 3.42
C ASP A 273 6.40 15.43 4.56
N PRO A 274 5.51 15.23 5.54
CA PRO A 274 5.37 16.17 6.65
C PRO A 274 6.67 16.43 7.43
N SER A 275 7.57 15.42 7.48
CA SER A 275 8.85 15.56 8.17
C SER A 275 9.86 16.44 7.42
N ALA A 276 9.67 16.67 6.12
CA ALA A 276 10.57 17.52 5.34
C ALA A 276 10.57 18.99 5.84
N GLY A 277 9.41 19.49 6.29
CA GLY A 277 9.27 20.81 6.91
C GLY A 277 9.93 20.93 8.28
N ALA A 278 9.88 19.88 9.09
CA ALA A 278 10.45 19.85 10.43
C ALA A 278 12.00 19.92 10.42
N ASN A 279 12.64 19.30 9.42
CA ASN A 279 14.09 19.33 9.26
C ASN A 279 14.63 20.71 8.85
N ASN A 280 13.84 21.54 8.16
CA ASN A 280 14.19 22.90 7.79
C ASN A 280 14.14 23.88 8.97
N THR A 281 13.34 23.60 10.00
CA THR A 281 13.26 24.43 11.22
C THR A 281 14.38 24.13 12.21
N LEU A 282 14.98 22.94 12.14
CA LEU A 282 16.10 22.53 13.02
C LEU A 282 17.47 22.95 12.48
N ASN A 283 17.59 23.30 11.21
CA ASN A 283 18.81 23.83 10.58
C ASN A 283 18.46 25.06 9.72
N PRO A 284 18.21 26.24 10.29
CA PRO A 284 18.10 27.46 9.49
C PRO A 284 19.43 27.70 8.75
N PRO A 285 19.41 28.23 7.51
CA PRO A 285 20.63 28.56 6.79
C PRO A 285 21.48 29.51 7.66
N ARG A 286 22.75 29.15 7.85
CA ARG A 286 23.69 30.02 8.55
C ARG A 286 23.87 31.31 7.72
N PRO A 287 23.90 32.45 8.37
CA PRO A 287 24.07 33.74 7.72
C PRO A 287 25.40 33.85 6.98
#